data_8e9c3158c11c9fc5eeea6e6125b0240b
#
_entry.id   8e9c3158c11c9fc5eeea6e6125b0240b
#
_cell.length_a   1.000
_cell.length_b   1.000
_cell.length_c   1.000
_cell.angle_alpha   90.00
_cell.angle_beta   90.00
_cell.angle_gamma   90.00
#
_symmetry.space_group_name_H-M   'P 1'
#
loop_
_entity.id
_entity.type
_entity.pdbx_description
1 polymer ?
#
loop_
_entity_poly.entity_id
_entity_poly.type
_entity_poly.pdbx_seq_one_letter_code
_entity_poly.pdbx_strand_id
1 'polypeptide(L)'
;MTGGQPPAPRSGLRLLKVASCYGRARGLLGRKPPGPRSGILLMPCAAVHTFGMRYAIDVAFISRQGRVLAVRRALAPCRVASCLGAAAVVEMRAGVLDTEHGGIGRIEAAVQHATRGDIERNLQRAGKLG
;
A
#
# COMPACT_ATOMS: atom_id res chain seq x y z
N MET A 1 8.59 28.18 2.75
CA MET A 1 8.43 27.17 1.84
C MET A 1 7.95 25.87 2.36
N THR A 2 6.96 25.58 1.87
CA THR A 2 6.08 24.57 2.28
C THR A 2 6.29 23.19 1.68
N GLY A 3 7.51 22.81 1.41
CA GLY A 3 7.82 21.50 0.88
C GLY A 3 8.05 20.41 1.90
N GLY A 4 7.61 20.61 3.13
CA GLY A 4 7.80 19.58 4.15
C GLY A 4 6.98 18.33 3.85
N GLN A 5 7.63 17.17 3.85
CA GLN A 5 6.89 15.92 3.83
C GLN A 5 6.00 15.84 5.08
N PRO A 6 4.79 15.26 4.96
CA PRO A 6 3.98 15.05 6.14
C PRO A 6 4.77 14.22 7.16
N PRO A 7 4.49 14.40 8.46
CA PRO A 7 5.18 13.62 9.48
C PRO A 7 5.00 12.13 9.22
N ALA A 8 6.02 11.35 9.54
CA ALA A 8 5.95 9.90 9.39
C ALA A 8 4.78 9.36 10.21
N PRO A 9 4.04 8.37 9.70
CA PRO A 9 2.98 7.75 10.47
C PRO A 9 3.54 7.10 11.74
N ARG A 10 2.73 7.02 12.78
CA ARG A 10 3.14 6.39 14.05
C ARG A 10 3.59 4.95 13.86
N SER A 11 3.10 4.29 12.84
CA SER A 11 3.52 2.94 12.47
C SER A 11 4.97 2.85 12.00
N GLY A 12 5.59 3.98 11.65
CA GLY A 12 6.93 4.00 11.05
C GLY A 12 6.98 3.51 9.62
N LEU A 13 5.85 3.16 9.00
CA LEU A 13 5.75 2.72 7.62
C LEU A 13 5.15 3.84 6.76
N ARG A 14 5.85 4.22 5.69
CA ARG A 14 5.38 5.23 4.74
C ARG A 14 4.90 4.56 3.48
N LEU A 15 3.70 4.92 3.03
CA LEU A 15 3.13 4.40 1.80
C LEU A 15 2.97 5.51 0.76
N LEU A 16 3.55 5.28 -0.41
CA LEU A 16 3.29 6.10 -1.59
C LEU A 16 1.99 5.62 -2.23
N LYS A 17 0.98 6.46 -2.22
CA LYS A 17 -0.31 6.13 -2.82
C LYS A 17 -0.25 6.29 -4.34
N VAL A 18 -0.68 5.26 -5.06
CA VAL A 18 -0.73 5.24 -6.52
C VAL A 18 -2.16 4.93 -6.95
N ALA A 19 -2.80 5.88 -7.63
CA ALA A 19 -4.20 5.78 -8.04
C ALA A 19 -4.40 5.73 -9.56
N SER A 20 -3.39 6.07 -10.36
CA SER A 20 -3.49 6.01 -11.82
C SER A 20 -3.50 4.57 -12.33
N CYS A 21 -4.18 4.30 -13.44
CA CYS A 21 -4.16 2.98 -14.06
C CYS A 21 -2.75 2.49 -14.37
N TYR A 22 -1.93 3.35 -14.96
CA TYR A 22 -0.55 3.02 -15.27
C TYR A 22 0.26 2.72 -14.01
N GLY A 23 0.15 3.58 -13.01
CA GLY A 23 0.87 3.40 -11.75
C GLY A 23 0.49 2.12 -11.03
N ARG A 24 -0.81 1.77 -11.02
CA ARG A 24 -1.29 0.52 -10.41
C ARG A 24 -0.77 -0.71 -11.15
N ALA A 25 -0.78 -0.69 -12.47
CA ALA A 25 -0.25 -1.79 -13.27
C ALA A 25 1.26 -1.96 -13.09
N ARG A 26 1.97 -0.84 -12.90
CA ARG A 26 3.40 -0.86 -12.69
C ARG A 26 3.78 -1.35 -11.28
N GLY A 27 3.10 -0.84 -10.24
CA GLY A 27 3.47 -1.14 -8.86
C GLY A 27 4.96 -0.89 -8.62
N LEU A 28 5.65 -1.90 -8.11
CA LEU A 28 7.10 -1.86 -7.88
C LEU A 28 7.93 -2.24 -9.11
N LEU A 29 7.30 -2.61 -10.22
CA LEU A 29 8.00 -3.04 -11.43
C LEU A 29 8.94 -1.94 -11.94
N GLY A 30 10.20 -2.29 -12.18
CA GLY A 30 11.22 -1.36 -12.63
C GLY A 30 11.74 -0.39 -11.57
N ARG A 31 11.27 -0.50 -10.34
CA ARG A 31 11.76 0.28 -9.20
C ARG A 31 12.77 -0.52 -8.40
N LYS A 32 13.68 0.18 -7.73
CA LYS A 32 14.52 -0.45 -6.71
C LYS A 32 13.64 -0.95 -5.56
N PRO A 33 14.06 -2.00 -4.82
CA PRO A 33 13.31 -2.42 -3.63
C PRO A 33 13.11 -1.22 -2.69
N PRO A 34 11.89 -1.00 -2.18
CA PRO A 34 11.69 0.05 -1.19
C PRO A 34 12.45 -0.28 0.10
N GLY A 35 12.72 0.72 0.90
CA GLY A 35 13.34 0.52 2.20
C GLY A 35 12.42 -0.24 3.16
N PRO A 36 12.94 -0.66 4.33
CA PRO A 36 12.16 -1.46 5.28
C PRO A 36 11.01 -0.70 5.93
N ARG A 37 10.93 0.61 5.71
CA ARG A 37 9.87 1.47 6.26
C ARG A 37 9.06 2.15 5.17
N SER A 38 9.11 1.64 3.95
CA SER A 38 8.43 2.22 2.80
C SER A 38 7.67 1.16 2.03
N GLY A 39 6.62 1.57 1.34
CA GLY A 39 5.85 0.71 0.47
C GLY A 39 5.01 1.53 -0.50
N ILE A 40 4.28 0.83 -1.35
CA ILE A 40 3.36 1.42 -2.32
C ILE A 40 1.95 0.94 -1.99
N LEU A 41 1.01 1.88 -1.94
CA LEU A 41 -0.41 1.60 -1.80
C LEU A 41 -1.07 1.77 -3.17
N LEU A 42 -1.52 0.66 -3.74
CA LEU A 42 -2.23 0.62 -5.03
C LEU A 42 -3.73 0.62 -4.75
N MET A 43 -4.44 1.64 -5.21
CA MET A 43 -5.86 1.79 -4.90
C MET A 43 -6.60 2.50 -6.05
N PRO A 44 -7.68 1.91 -6.59
CA PRO A 44 -8.25 0.59 -6.28
C PRO A 44 -7.43 -0.55 -6.90
N CYS A 45 -7.31 -1.67 -6.17
CA CYS A 45 -6.57 -2.83 -6.66
C CYS A 45 -6.96 -4.07 -5.85
N ALA A 46 -7.09 -5.22 -6.51
CA ALA A 46 -7.42 -6.49 -5.85
C ALA A 46 -6.51 -7.64 -6.29
N ALA A 47 -5.57 -7.37 -7.20
CA ALA A 47 -4.65 -8.38 -7.71
C ALA A 47 -3.32 -7.74 -8.08
N VAL A 48 -2.25 -8.50 -7.95
CA VAL A 48 -0.90 -8.09 -8.33
C VAL A 48 -0.21 -9.19 -9.10
N HIS A 49 0.75 -8.81 -9.95
CA HIS A 49 1.66 -9.74 -10.58
C HIS A 49 3.10 -9.28 -10.36
N THR A 50 4.00 -10.25 -10.36
CA THR A 50 5.42 -9.99 -10.21
C THR A 50 6.22 -10.33 -11.47
N PHE A 51 5.56 -10.36 -12.62
CA PHE A 51 6.23 -10.56 -13.91
C PHE A 51 7.18 -9.39 -14.17
N GLY A 52 8.42 -9.69 -14.52
CA GLY A 52 9.45 -8.67 -14.73
C GLY A 52 10.11 -8.12 -13.48
N MET A 53 9.68 -8.53 -12.30
CA MET A 53 10.34 -8.18 -11.04
C MET A 53 11.66 -8.91 -10.90
N ARG A 54 12.61 -8.27 -10.25
CA ARG A 54 13.95 -8.84 -9.99
C ARG A 54 14.16 -9.28 -8.54
N TYR A 55 13.16 -9.08 -7.69
CA TYR A 55 13.22 -9.40 -6.27
C TYR A 55 11.85 -9.82 -5.77
N ALA A 56 11.82 -10.55 -4.67
CA ALA A 56 10.59 -10.92 -3.98
C ALA A 56 10.02 -9.71 -3.23
N ILE A 57 8.71 -9.69 -3.04
CA ILE A 57 8.02 -8.62 -2.31
C ILE A 57 7.05 -9.21 -1.29
N ASP A 58 6.77 -8.45 -0.25
CA ASP A 58 5.64 -8.72 0.64
C ASP A 58 4.43 -7.95 0.12
N VAL A 59 3.26 -8.60 0.15
CA VAL A 59 2.02 -8.03 -0.36
C VAL A 59 0.94 -8.17 0.70
N ALA A 60 0.21 -7.09 0.96
CA ALA A 60 -0.96 -7.10 1.83
C ALA A 60 -2.19 -6.64 1.06
N PHE A 61 -3.27 -7.40 1.13
CA PHE A 61 -4.56 -7.07 0.54
C PHE A 61 -5.42 -6.37 1.57
N ILE A 62 -5.98 -5.22 1.21
CA ILE A 62 -6.65 -4.30 2.12
C ILE A 62 -8.12 -4.18 1.75
N SER A 63 -9.01 -4.28 2.74
CA SER A 63 -10.45 -4.09 2.56
C SER A 63 -10.80 -2.61 2.38
N ARG A 64 -12.06 -2.34 2.03
CA ARG A 64 -12.59 -0.97 1.96
C ARG A 64 -12.48 -0.23 3.29
N GLN A 65 -12.50 -0.95 4.40
CA GLN A 65 -12.39 -0.38 5.74
C GLN A 65 -10.95 -0.18 6.20
N GLY A 66 -9.97 -0.49 5.34
CA GLY A 66 -8.55 -0.33 5.68
C GLY A 66 -7.98 -1.47 6.51
N ARG A 67 -8.63 -2.63 6.52
CA ARG A 67 -8.17 -3.80 7.26
C ARG A 67 -7.42 -4.76 6.35
N VAL A 68 -6.41 -5.42 6.88
CA VAL A 68 -5.67 -6.45 6.15
C VAL A 68 -6.53 -7.71 6.05
N LEU A 69 -6.84 -8.12 4.81
CA LEU A 69 -7.62 -9.33 4.53
C LEU A 69 -6.73 -10.55 4.37
N ALA A 70 -5.59 -10.39 3.72
CA ALA A 70 -4.66 -11.47 3.43
C ALA A 70 -3.27 -10.90 3.19
N VAL A 71 -2.25 -11.71 3.40
CA VAL A 71 -0.86 -11.36 3.11
C VAL A 71 -0.20 -12.45 2.30
N ARG A 72 0.76 -12.05 1.45
CA ARG A 72 1.68 -12.93 0.76
C ARG A 72 3.09 -12.50 1.10
N ARG A 73 3.80 -13.32 1.84
CA ARG A 73 5.18 -13.03 2.24
C ARG A 73 6.15 -13.55 1.20
N ALA A 74 7.15 -12.74 0.87
CA ALA A 74 8.21 -13.10 -0.04
C ALA A 74 7.67 -13.68 -1.36
N LEU A 75 6.70 -12.98 -1.97
CA LEU A 75 6.14 -13.38 -3.26
C LEU A 75 7.24 -13.26 -4.31
N ALA A 76 7.63 -14.41 -4.87
CA ALA A 76 8.72 -14.50 -5.84
C ALA A 76 8.36 -13.81 -7.17
N PRO A 77 9.35 -13.45 -8.01
CA PRO A 77 9.08 -13.02 -9.37
C PRO A 77 8.24 -14.04 -10.16
N CYS A 78 7.55 -13.56 -11.20
CA CYS A 78 6.72 -14.37 -12.09
C CYS A 78 5.55 -15.07 -11.39
N ARG A 79 4.92 -14.38 -10.43
CA ARG A 79 3.73 -14.87 -9.73
C ARG A 79 2.57 -13.91 -9.90
N VAL A 80 1.38 -14.43 -9.62
CA VAL A 80 0.14 -13.64 -9.51
C VAL A 80 -0.45 -13.93 -8.13
N ALA A 81 -0.96 -12.90 -7.49
CA ALA A 81 -1.71 -13.04 -6.25
C ALA A 81 -2.94 -12.14 -6.33
N SER A 82 -4.06 -12.63 -5.79
CA SER A 82 -5.30 -11.89 -5.74
C SER A 82 -6.04 -12.19 -4.46
N CYS A 83 -6.96 -11.29 -4.09
CA CYS A 83 -7.80 -11.48 -2.91
C CYS A 83 -9.18 -10.91 -3.22
N LEU A 84 -10.18 -11.79 -3.19
CA LEU A 84 -11.57 -11.38 -3.37
C LEU A 84 -11.98 -10.44 -2.21
N GLY A 85 -12.60 -9.34 -2.56
CA GLY A 85 -13.01 -8.34 -1.56
C GLY A 85 -11.96 -7.29 -1.25
N ALA A 86 -10.74 -7.41 -1.78
CA ALA A 86 -9.74 -6.37 -1.62
C ALA A 86 -10.11 -5.11 -2.41
N ALA A 87 -9.90 -3.96 -1.78
CA ALA A 87 -10.07 -2.64 -2.40
C ALA A 87 -8.73 -1.98 -2.69
N ALA A 88 -7.68 -2.42 -2.03
CA ALA A 88 -6.34 -1.88 -2.19
C ALA A 88 -5.29 -2.95 -1.92
N VAL A 89 -4.07 -2.71 -2.38
CA VAL A 89 -2.93 -3.60 -2.17
C VAL A 89 -1.75 -2.77 -1.72
N VAL A 90 -1.04 -3.26 -0.71
CA VAL A 90 0.25 -2.68 -0.27
C VAL A 90 1.36 -3.60 -0.74
N GLU A 91 2.31 -3.07 -1.49
CA GLU A 91 3.52 -3.76 -1.90
C GLU A 91 4.70 -3.22 -1.10
N MET A 92 5.49 -4.12 -0.54
CA MET A 92 6.59 -3.80 0.37
C MET A 92 7.80 -4.66 0.05
N ARG A 93 8.95 -4.25 0.55
CA ARG A 93 10.14 -5.08 0.55
C ARG A 93 9.87 -6.41 1.27
N ALA A 94 10.37 -7.52 0.75
CA ALA A 94 10.28 -8.80 1.42
C ALA A 94 10.92 -8.73 2.82
N GLY A 95 10.22 -9.28 3.81
CA GLY A 95 10.66 -9.27 5.21
C GLY A 95 10.03 -8.17 6.07
N VAL A 96 9.37 -7.18 5.48
CA VAL A 96 8.72 -6.11 6.27
C VAL A 96 7.65 -6.67 7.20
N LEU A 97 6.93 -7.69 6.75
CA LEU A 97 5.88 -8.34 7.56
C LEU A 97 6.43 -9.19 8.70
N ASP A 98 7.68 -9.59 8.64
CA ASP A 98 8.31 -10.46 9.64
C ASP A 98 8.96 -9.67 10.80
N THR A 99 8.85 -8.35 10.79
CA THR A 99 9.43 -7.54 11.86
C THR A 99 8.65 -7.71 13.16
N GLU A 100 9.36 -7.80 14.27
CA GLU A 100 8.81 -8.03 15.62
C GLU A 100 7.84 -6.94 16.11
N HIS A 101 7.60 -5.92 15.32
CA HIS A 101 6.87 -4.72 15.72
C HIS A 101 5.48 -4.60 15.09
N GLY A 102 4.68 -5.65 15.17
CA GLY A 102 3.25 -5.58 14.89
C GLY A 102 2.88 -5.45 13.41
N GLY A 103 3.40 -6.34 12.56
CA GLY A 103 3.31 -6.26 11.11
C GLY A 103 1.95 -5.84 10.52
N ILE A 104 0.87 -6.53 10.86
CA ILE A 104 -0.47 -6.24 10.31
C ILE A 104 -1.01 -4.91 10.84
N GLY A 105 -0.92 -4.66 12.12
CA GLY A 105 -1.37 -3.39 12.71
C GLY A 105 -0.60 -2.20 12.18
N ARG A 106 0.68 -2.36 11.92
CA ARG A 106 1.54 -1.35 11.31
C ARG A 106 1.08 -0.99 9.90
N ILE A 107 0.71 -1.98 9.10
CA ILE A 107 0.20 -1.78 7.75
C ILE A 107 -1.15 -1.07 7.79
N GLU A 108 -2.07 -1.53 8.63
CA GLU A 108 -3.39 -0.90 8.76
C GLU A 108 -3.29 0.56 9.19
N ALA A 109 -2.41 0.88 10.13
CA ALA A 109 -2.17 2.25 10.55
C ALA A 109 -1.58 3.11 9.42
N ALA A 110 -0.65 2.55 8.65
CA ALA A 110 -0.05 3.24 7.51
C ALA A 110 -1.07 3.51 6.39
N VAL A 111 -1.96 2.55 6.12
CA VAL A 111 -3.05 2.71 5.14
C VAL A 111 -4.00 3.81 5.58
N GLN A 112 -4.40 3.83 6.86
CA GLN A 112 -5.27 4.88 7.40
C GLN A 112 -4.62 6.25 7.26
N HIS A 113 -3.33 6.36 7.55
CA HIS A 113 -2.60 7.61 7.41
C HIS A 113 -2.55 8.06 5.94
N ALA A 114 -2.25 7.15 5.02
CA ALA A 114 -2.15 7.47 3.59
C ALA A 114 -3.49 7.87 2.96
N THR A 115 -4.61 7.35 3.48
CA THR A 115 -5.95 7.61 2.94
C THR A 115 -6.71 8.72 3.68
N ARG A 116 -6.20 9.21 4.78
CA ARG A 116 -6.88 10.23 5.60
C ARG A 116 -7.23 11.49 4.80
N GLY A 117 -6.30 12.00 4.02
CA GLY A 117 -6.55 13.18 3.23
C GLY A 117 -7.62 13.00 2.16
N ASP A 118 -7.82 11.79 1.67
CA ASP A 118 -8.87 11.50 0.69
C ASP A 118 -10.24 11.53 1.35
N ILE A 119 -10.36 10.99 2.55
CA ILE A 119 -11.59 11.01 3.32
C ILE A 119 -11.99 12.46 3.61
N GLU A 120 -11.05 13.27 4.05
CA GLU A 120 -11.29 14.70 4.34
C GLU A 120 -11.73 15.45 3.09
N ARG A 121 -11.06 15.22 1.95
CA ARG A 121 -11.46 15.84 0.68
C ARG A 121 -12.84 15.42 0.23
N ASN A 122 -13.20 14.16 0.39
CA ASN A 122 -14.52 13.65 0.04
C ASN A 122 -15.60 14.24 0.93
N LEU A 123 -15.35 14.38 2.22
CA LEU A 123 -16.28 15.03 3.15
C LEU A 123 -16.48 16.50 2.81
N GLN A 124 -15.41 17.23 2.45
CA GLN A 124 -15.50 18.62 2.04
C GLN A 124 -16.30 18.79 0.75
N ARG A 125 -16.11 17.87 -0.22
CA ARG A 125 -16.89 17.88 -1.47
C ARG A 125 -18.37 17.61 -1.20
N ALA A 126 -18.68 16.65 -0.35
CA ALA A 126 -20.05 16.35 0.03
C ALA A 126 -20.72 17.54 0.75
N GLY A 127 -19.98 18.23 1.61
CA GLY A 127 -20.48 19.42 2.29
C GLY A 127 -20.76 20.61 1.36
N LYS A 128 -20.05 20.70 0.23
CA LYS A 128 -20.29 21.76 -0.78
C LYS A 128 -21.48 21.46 -1.68
N LEU A 129 -21.93 20.23 -1.74
CA LEU A 129 -23.04 19.80 -2.58
C LEU A 129 -24.37 19.79 -1.82
N GLY A 130 -24.33 20.05 -0.52
CA GLY A 130 -25.50 20.08 0.34
C GLY A 130 -26.17 21.44 0.42
#